data_dc48b66d323555e66f2e6063cbfec0c8
#
_entry.id   dc48b66d323555e66f2e6063cbfec0c8
#
_cell.length_a   1.000
_cell.length_b   1.000
_cell.length_c   1.000
_cell.angle_alpha   90.00
_cell.angle_beta   90.00
_cell.angle_gamma   90.00
#
_symmetry.space_group_name_H-M   'P 1'
#
loop_
_entity.id
_entity.type
_entity.pdbx_description
1 polymer ?
#
loop_
_entity_poly.entity_id
_entity_poly.type
_entity_poly.pdbx_seq_one_letter_code
_entity_poly.pdbx_strand_id
1 'polypeptide(L)'
;MMNIGRIFRISTMRQVVLMLVLLAAWPAAAEEVWQQKLAAAMAAPSRPDADRARDANRLPLQTLEFFRFRDDMKVLELFPGSGWYTRLLAPVLAERGKLFLALGTGRVARAMEESDVLRTAEILDVGAELEATSRRGIYHLGPLSFWQDDLDLVLTFRNVHNLDAEGRDNLNAAVFEALRPGGLYGVVD
;
A
#
# COMPACT_ATOMS: atom_id res chain seq x y z
N MET A 1 22.95 -44.44 51.00
CA MET A 1 21.73 -43.81 50.44
C MET A 1 22.14 -42.54 49.72
N MET A 2 22.31 -42.61 48.40
CA MET A 2 22.71 -41.49 47.55
C MET A 2 21.49 -40.77 47.03
N ASN A 3 21.49 -39.44 47.13
CA ASN A 3 20.36 -38.55 46.84
C ASN A 3 20.35 -38.20 45.33
N ILE A 4 19.47 -38.81 44.55
CA ILE A 4 19.35 -38.70 43.09
C ILE A 4 18.34 -37.57 42.68
N GLY A 5 18.13 -36.57 43.51
CA GLY A 5 17.04 -35.60 43.32
C GLY A 5 17.37 -34.25 42.67
N ARG A 6 18.57 -34.00 42.09
CA ARG A 6 18.97 -32.63 41.73
C ARG A 6 19.39 -32.36 40.29
N ILE A 7 19.32 -33.31 39.37
CA ILE A 7 19.88 -33.13 37.99
C ILE A 7 18.82 -32.82 36.93
N PHE A 8 17.52 -32.98 37.18
CA PHE A 8 16.49 -32.86 36.14
C PHE A 8 15.79 -31.50 35.99
N ARG A 9 16.16 -30.45 36.75
CA ARG A 9 15.46 -29.15 36.70
C ARG A 9 16.13 -28.05 35.87
N ILE A 10 17.35 -28.24 35.36
CA ILE A 10 18.07 -27.17 34.63
C ILE A 10 17.91 -27.31 33.13
N SER A 11 17.54 -28.47 32.59
CA SER A 11 17.43 -28.71 31.15
C SER A 11 16.17 -28.13 30.49
N THR A 12 15.04 -28.14 31.22
CA THR A 12 13.75 -27.65 30.66
C THR A 12 13.66 -26.12 30.56
N MET A 13 14.28 -25.40 31.49
CA MET A 13 14.25 -23.93 31.45
C MET A 13 15.13 -23.33 30.36
N ARG A 14 16.22 -23.99 29.96
CA ARG A 14 17.08 -23.55 28.83
C ARG A 14 16.43 -23.77 27.46
N GLN A 15 15.62 -24.80 27.30
CA GLN A 15 14.94 -25.07 26.01
C GLN A 15 13.74 -24.15 25.80
N VAL A 16 13.01 -23.75 26.85
CA VAL A 16 11.90 -22.78 26.73
C VAL A 16 12.42 -21.38 26.41
N VAL A 17 13.55 -20.97 26.96
CA VAL A 17 14.17 -19.65 26.65
C VAL A 17 14.72 -19.62 25.21
N LEU A 18 15.26 -20.71 24.68
CA LEU A 18 15.71 -20.77 23.27
C LEU A 18 14.53 -20.75 22.27
N MET A 19 13.39 -21.32 22.62
CA MET A 19 12.20 -21.34 21.75
C MET A 19 11.47 -19.98 21.73
N LEU A 20 11.52 -19.22 22.81
CA LEU A 20 10.94 -17.87 22.89
C LEU A 20 11.78 -16.82 22.14
N VAL A 21 13.09 -16.99 22.01
CA VAL A 21 13.97 -16.09 21.26
C VAL A 21 13.81 -16.26 19.74
N LEU A 22 13.45 -17.46 19.25
CA LEU A 22 13.23 -17.72 17.82
C LEU A 22 11.91 -17.17 17.28
N LEU A 23 10.91 -16.93 18.15
CA LEU A 23 9.61 -16.37 17.73
C LEU A 23 9.58 -14.83 17.67
N ALA A 24 10.54 -14.14 18.28
CA ALA A 24 10.59 -12.68 18.30
C ALA A 24 11.37 -12.05 17.10
N ALA A 25 12.08 -12.86 16.30
CA ALA A 25 12.93 -12.36 15.23
C ALA A 25 12.24 -12.30 13.83
N TRP A 26 11.02 -12.83 13.69
CA TRP A 26 10.38 -12.98 12.38
C TRP A 26 9.75 -11.68 11.80
N PRO A 27 9.18 -10.73 12.56
CA PRO A 27 8.57 -9.56 11.94
C PRO A 27 9.58 -8.48 11.50
N ALA A 28 10.74 -8.35 12.13
CA ALA A 28 11.69 -7.30 11.84
C ALA A 28 12.40 -7.47 10.47
N ALA A 29 12.71 -8.70 10.06
CA ALA A 29 13.39 -8.95 8.78
C ALA A 29 12.48 -8.75 7.56
N ALA A 30 11.15 -8.86 7.70
CA ALA A 30 10.19 -8.61 6.62
C ALA A 30 9.94 -7.09 6.42
N GLU A 31 10.04 -6.28 7.47
CA GLU A 31 9.97 -4.81 7.37
C GLU A 31 11.18 -4.24 6.61
N GLU A 32 12.39 -4.73 6.86
CA GLU A 32 13.60 -4.23 6.21
C GLU A 32 13.61 -4.46 4.68
N VAL A 33 13.00 -5.53 4.17
CA VAL A 33 13.03 -5.86 2.74
C VAL A 33 12.24 -4.85 1.90
N TRP A 34 11.03 -4.49 2.29
CA TRP A 34 10.23 -3.52 1.53
C TRP A 34 10.81 -2.11 1.58
N GLN A 35 11.44 -1.72 2.69
CA GLN A 35 12.12 -0.44 2.83
C GLN A 35 13.33 -0.34 1.90
N GLN A 36 14.12 -1.41 1.77
CA GLN A 36 15.22 -1.47 0.81
C GLN A 36 14.72 -1.39 -0.64
N LYS A 37 13.65 -2.12 -0.99
CA LYS A 37 12.99 -2.03 -2.30
C LYS A 37 12.47 -0.62 -2.57
N LEU A 38 11.87 0.04 -1.57
CA LEU A 38 11.41 1.43 -1.68
C LEU A 38 12.58 2.39 -1.92
N ALA A 39 13.67 2.27 -1.18
CA ALA A 39 14.86 3.08 -1.38
C ALA A 39 15.43 2.91 -2.79
N ALA A 40 15.48 1.69 -3.30
CA ALA A 40 15.90 1.40 -4.68
C ALA A 40 14.94 2.04 -5.70
N ALA A 41 13.62 1.95 -5.48
CA ALA A 41 12.61 2.58 -6.33
C ALA A 41 12.74 4.12 -6.33
N MET A 42 13.00 4.72 -5.17
CA MET A 42 13.24 6.17 -5.03
C MET A 42 14.49 6.62 -5.81
N ALA A 43 15.54 5.82 -5.80
CA ALA A 43 16.80 6.09 -6.49
C ALA A 43 16.80 5.72 -7.98
N ALA A 44 15.73 5.07 -8.49
CA ALA A 44 15.70 4.53 -9.85
C ALA A 44 15.95 5.63 -10.90
N PRO A 45 16.89 5.43 -11.87
CA PRO A 45 17.20 6.42 -12.91
C PRO A 45 16.00 6.76 -13.80
N SER A 46 15.06 5.83 -13.96
CA SER A 46 13.81 6.00 -14.72
C SER A 46 12.80 6.93 -14.05
N ARG A 47 13.00 7.30 -12.78
CA ARG A 47 12.12 8.23 -12.07
C ARG A 47 12.35 9.66 -12.54
N PRO A 48 11.30 10.44 -12.90
CA PRO A 48 11.43 11.83 -13.29
C PRO A 48 12.07 12.69 -12.18
N ASP A 49 12.91 13.66 -12.55
CA ASP A 49 13.49 14.62 -11.58
C ASP A 49 12.42 15.42 -10.84
N ALA A 50 11.33 15.76 -11.52
CA ALA A 50 10.18 16.44 -10.91
C ALA A 50 9.51 15.59 -9.82
N ASP A 51 9.60 14.26 -9.90
CA ASP A 51 9.09 13.35 -8.85
C ASP A 51 10.07 13.32 -7.67
N ARG A 52 11.38 13.19 -7.94
CA ARG A 52 12.44 13.22 -6.92
C ARG A 52 12.44 14.51 -6.11
N ALA A 53 12.25 15.65 -6.74
CA ALA A 53 12.17 16.95 -6.07
C ALA A 53 11.02 17.05 -5.04
N ARG A 54 10.04 16.16 -5.10
CA ARG A 54 8.88 16.13 -4.19
C ARG A 54 9.03 15.15 -3.02
N ASP A 55 10.07 14.31 -3.03
CA ASP A 55 10.26 13.26 -2.02
C ASP A 55 10.37 13.82 -0.62
N ALA A 56 11.15 14.92 -0.45
CA ALA A 56 11.34 15.59 0.84
C ALA A 56 10.04 16.16 1.44
N ASN A 57 9.05 16.50 0.60
CA ASN A 57 7.76 17.03 1.04
C ASN A 57 6.70 15.93 1.22
N ARG A 58 6.88 14.79 0.56
CA ARG A 58 5.91 13.68 0.59
C ARG A 58 6.27 12.58 1.57
N LEU A 59 7.53 12.54 2.01
CA LEU A 59 8.04 11.61 3.02
C LEU A 59 7.55 10.16 2.76
N PRO A 60 7.86 9.56 1.58
CA PRO A 60 7.21 8.30 1.18
C PRO A 60 7.47 7.15 2.15
N LEU A 61 8.67 7.04 2.71
CA LEU A 61 8.99 6.01 3.69
C LEU A 61 8.10 6.13 4.93
N GLN A 62 8.10 7.31 5.56
CA GLN A 62 7.32 7.57 6.77
C GLN A 62 5.82 7.43 6.53
N THR A 63 5.34 7.84 5.35
CA THR A 63 3.93 7.70 4.97
C THR A 63 3.54 6.24 4.84
N LEU A 64 4.35 5.41 4.17
CA LEU A 64 4.07 3.99 3.99
C LEU A 64 4.23 3.21 5.30
N GLU A 65 5.20 3.56 6.16
CA GLU A 65 5.34 3.02 7.52
C GLU A 65 4.09 3.30 8.39
N PHE A 66 3.60 4.54 8.34
CA PHE A 66 2.37 4.92 9.05
C PHE A 66 1.17 4.06 8.64
N PHE A 67 1.04 3.74 7.35
CA PHE A 67 -0.01 2.87 6.84
C PHE A 67 0.33 1.37 6.93
N ARG A 68 1.41 0.99 7.61
CA ARG A 68 1.83 -0.42 7.82
C ARG A 68 1.99 -1.19 6.50
N PHE A 69 2.47 -0.49 5.47
CA PHE A 69 2.70 -1.07 4.16
C PHE A 69 3.73 -2.21 4.21
N ARG A 70 3.52 -3.24 3.39
CA ARG A 70 4.46 -4.34 3.16
C ARG A 70 4.46 -4.74 1.68
N ASP A 71 5.52 -5.38 1.23
CA ASP A 71 5.71 -5.79 -0.17
C ASP A 71 4.92 -7.03 -0.60
N ASP A 72 4.19 -7.64 0.33
CA ASP A 72 3.32 -8.81 0.09
C ASP A 72 1.81 -8.46 0.06
N MET A 73 1.49 -7.17 0.14
CA MET A 73 0.10 -6.70 0.20
C MET A 73 -0.57 -6.61 -1.17
N LYS A 74 -1.89 -6.75 -1.18
CA LYS A 74 -2.78 -6.28 -2.23
C LYS A 74 -3.16 -4.84 -1.96
N VAL A 75 -2.66 -3.92 -2.78
CA VAL A 75 -2.80 -2.47 -2.59
C VAL A 75 -3.59 -1.87 -3.72
N LEU A 76 -4.56 -1.00 -3.41
CA LEU A 76 -5.25 -0.16 -4.39
C LEU A 76 -4.81 1.30 -4.21
N GLU A 77 -4.26 1.92 -5.25
CA GLU A 77 -4.01 3.35 -5.33
C GLU A 77 -5.17 4.03 -6.06
N LEU A 78 -5.87 4.91 -5.36
CA LEU A 78 -6.94 5.74 -5.92
C LEU A 78 -6.38 7.06 -6.44
N PHE A 79 -6.85 7.48 -7.61
CA PHE A 79 -6.44 8.73 -8.25
C PHE A 79 -4.91 8.85 -8.41
N PRO A 80 -4.24 7.90 -9.06
CA PRO A 80 -2.77 7.87 -9.18
C PRO A 80 -2.18 9.08 -9.91
N GLY A 81 -3.00 9.81 -10.65
CA GLY A 81 -2.61 10.99 -11.40
C GLY A 81 -1.54 10.67 -12.45
N SER A 82 -0.32 11.25 -12.33
CA SER A 82 0.81 10.92 -13.19
C SER A 82 1.65 9.75 -12.70
N GLY A 83 1.23 9.07 -11.60
CA GLY A 83 1.88 7.88 -11.08
C GLY A 83 3.07 8.13 -10.15
N TRP A 84 3.03 9.20 -9.34
CA TRP A 84 4.12 9.48 -8.41
C TRP A 84 4.31 8.35 -7.39
N TYR A 85 3.23 7.95 -6.67
CA TYR A 85 3.26 6.80 -5.78
C TYR A 85 3.31 5.48 -6.53
N THR A 86 2.64 5.36 -7.68
CA THR A 86 2.68 4.17 -8.53
C THR A 86 4.12 3.77 -8.87
N ARG A 87 5.01 4.74 -9.18
CA ARG A 87 6.43 4.49 -9.47
C ARG A 87 7.24 3.99 -8.27
N LEU A 88 6.73 4.17 -7.07
CA LEU A 88 7.31 3.62 -5.84
C LEU A 88 6.68 2.27 -5.49
N LEU A 89 5.36 2.17 -5.56
CA LEU A 89 4.61 0.98 -5.13
C LEU A 89 4.77 -0.20 -6.11
N ALA A 90 4.70 0.06 -7.42
CA ALA A 90 4.76 -1.01 -8.43
C ALA A 90 6.04 -1.87 -8.33
N PRO A 91 7.27 -1.30 -8.27
CA PRO A 91 8.47 -2.12 -8.16
C PRO A 91 8.58 -2.83 -6.80
N VAL A 92 8.04 -2.25 -5.72
CA VAL A 92 8.09 -2.88 -4.39
C VAL A 92 7.16 -4.09 -4.31
N LEU A 93 5.97 -3.99 -4.92
CA LEU A 93 4.94 -5.05 -4.88
C LEU A 93 5.13 -6.12 -5.96
N ALA A 94 5.95 -5.88 -6.98
CA ALA A 94 6.02 -6.68 -8.21
C ALA A 94 6.24 -8.19 -8.00
N GLU A 95 6.99 -8.59 -6.96
CA GLU A 95 7.37 -9.98 -6.72
C GLU A 95 6.38 -10.74 -5.84
N ARG A 96 5.82 -10.09 -4.83
CA ARG A 96 5.08 -10.77 -3.74
C ARG A 96 3.69 -10.22 -3.51
N GLY A 97 3.47 -8.96 -3.89
CA GLY A 97 2.22 -8.26 -3.72
C GLY A 97 1.48 -8.04 -5.04
N LYS A 98 0.49 -7.16 -4.99
CA LYS A 98 -0.25 -6.72 -6.19
C LYS A 98 -0.63 -5.25 -6.02
N LEU A 99 -0.44 -4.47 -7.09
CA LEU A 99 -0.90 -3.08 -7.16
C LEU A 99 -2.07 -2.98 -8.12
N PHE A 100 -3.17 -2.44 -7.62
CA PHE A 100 -4.32 -2.01 -8.41
C PHE A 100 -4.37 -0.48 -8.47
N LEU A 101 -4.88 0.05 -9.57
CA LEU A 101 -5.08 1.48 -9.81
C LEU A 101 -6.53 1.71 -10.18
N ALA A 102 -7.16 2.74 -9.62
CA ALA A 102 -8.52 3.10 -10.00
C ALA A 102 -8.75 4.61 -9.96
N LEU A 103 -9.72 5.07 -10.73
CA LEU A 103 -10.18 6.45 -10.83
C LEU A 103 -9.10 7.42 -11.34
N GLY A 104 -9.41 8.18 -12.38
CA GLY A 104 -8.49 9.17 -12.94
C GLY A 104 -7.17 8.61 -13.48
N THR A 105 -7.15 7.39 -13.98
CA THR A 105 -5.96 6.61 -14.37
C THR A 105 -5.35 7.02 -15.71
N GLY A 106 -5.99 7.85 -16.52
CA GLY A 106 -5.58 8.12 -17.91
C GLY A 106 -4.13 8.64 -18.10
N ARG A 107 -3.55 9.33 -17.10
CA ARG A 107 -2.15 9.78 -17.18
C ARG A 107 -1.16 8.68 -16.79
N VAL A 108 -1.46 7.91 -15.75
CA VAL A 108 -0.60 6.79 -15.36
C VAL A 108 -0.65 5.66 -16.38
N ALA A 109 -1.80 5.41 -17.01
CA ALA A 109 -1.94 4.43 -18.09
C ALA A 109 -0.93 4.68 -19.23
N ARG A 110 -0.78 5.93 -19.66
CA ARG A 110 0.24 6.30 -20.66
C ARG A 110 1.67 6.03 -20.16
N ALA A 111 1.97 6.31 -18.91
CA ALA A 111 3.27 6.00 -18.33
C ALA A 111 3.54 4.49 -18.23
N MET A 112 2.49 3.67 -18.08
CA MET A 112 2.59 2.22 -18.09
C MET A 112 2.97 1.66 -19.48
N GLU A 113 2.55 2.32 -20.57
CA GLU A 113 2.95 1.92 -21.93
C GLU A 113 4.47 1.99 -22.14
N GLU A 114 5.15 2.89 -21.43
CA GLU A 114 6.58 3.16 -21.54
C GLU A 114 7.44 2.45 -20.48
N SER A 115 6.83 1.67 -19.56
CA SER A 115 7.54 1.12 -18.41
C SER A 115 7.08 -0.30 -18.04
N ASP A 116 7.95 -1.29 -18.21
CA ASP A 116 7.67 -2.67 -17.85
C ASP A 116 7.32 -2.83 -16.36
N VAL A 117 8.00 -2.10 -15.49
CA VAL A 117 7.75 -2.17 -14.06
C VAL A 117 6.37 -1.60 -13.68
N LEU A 118 5.91 -0.54 -14.37
CA LEU A 118 4.58 0.00 -14.11
C LEU A 118 3.48 -0.90 -14.66
N ARG A 119 3.75 -1.68 -15.73
CA ARG A 119 2.82 -2.70 -16.26
C ARG A 119 2.55 -3.86 -15.31
N THR A 120 3.28 -3.99 -14.20
CA THR A 120 2.95 -4.96 -13.15
C THR A 120 1.70 -4.54 -12.36
N ALA A 121 1.33 -3.26 -12.36
CA ALA A 121 0.08 -2.76 -11.82
C ALA A 121 -1.10 -3.04 -12.77
N GLU A 122 -2.28 -3.16 -12.20
CA GLU A 122 -3.53 -3.41 -12.92
C GLU A 122 -4.50 -2.26 -12.74
N ILE A 123 -5.06 -1.75 -13.85
CA ILE A 123 -6.11 -0.73 -13.80
C ILE A 123 -7.45 -1.43 -13.71
N LEU A 124 -8.22 -1.10 -12.66
CA LEU A 124 -9.57 -1.62 -12.47
C LEU A 124 -10.60 -0.78 -13.23
N ASP A 125 -11.51 -1.44 -13.91
CA ASP A 125 -12.74 -0.82 -14.37
C ASP A 125 -13.75 -0.82 -13.21
N VAL A 126 -14.12 0.37 -12.75
CA VAL A 126 -14.96 0.55 -11.57
C VAL A 126 -16.42 0.88 -11.91
N GLY A 127 -16.75 0.96 -13.20
CA GLY A 127 -18.10 1.23 -13.68
C GLY A 127 -18.62 2.64 -13.36
N ALA A 128 -17.75 3.56 -12.94
CA ALA A 128 -18.10 4.93 -12.60
C ALA A 128 -17.05 5.93 -13.09
N GLU A 129 -17.49 7.11 -13.46
CA GLU A 129 -16.65 8.22 -13.89
C GLU A 129 -16.81 9.43 -12.95
N LEU A 130 -15.83 10.32 -12.99
CA LEU A 130 -15.87 11.59 -12.28
C LEU A 130 -16.62 12.60 -13.12
N GLU A 131 -17.73 13.09 -12.62
CA GLU A 131 -18.55 14.13 -13.26
C GLU A 131 -18.24 15.49 -12.67
N ALA A 132 -17.96 16.48 -13.54
CA ALA A 132 -17.73 17.85 -13.08
C ALA A 132 -19.03 18.45 -12.51
N THR A 133 -18.96 19.01 -11.31
CA THR A 133 -20.09 19.76 -10.73
C THR A 133 -20.07 21.23 -11.16
N SER A 134 -21.09 21.99 -10.79
CA SER A 134 -21.11 23.45 -10.98
C SER A 134 -20.00 24.17 -10.18
N ARG A 135 -19.46 23.54 -9.15
CA ARG A 135 -18.36 24.05 -8.33
C ARG A 135 -17.02 23.64 -8.91
N ARG A 136 -16.23 24.62 -9.35
CA ARG A 136 -14.91 24.38 -9.95
C ARG A 136 -14.02 23.53 -9.04
N GLY A 137 -13.46 22.45 -9.58
CA GLY A 137 -12.54 21.54 -8.87
C GLY A 137 -13.24 20.54 -7.95
N ILE A 138 -14.57 20.52 -7.94
CA ILE A 138 -15.35 19.51 -7.24
C ILE A 138 -16.04 18.61 -8.26
N TYR A 139 -15.96 17.32 -7.99
CA TYR A 139 -16.51 16.28 -8.85
C TYR A 139 -17.53 15.45 -8.08
N HIS A 140 -18.53 14.99 -8.78
CA HIS A 140 -19.43 13.94 -8.33
C HIS A 140 -18.88 12.58 -8.75
N LEU A 141 -19.02 11.60 -7.88
CA LEU A 141 -18.69 10.19 -8.14
C LEU A 141 -19.90 9.35 -7.74
N GLY A 142 -20.54 8.73 -8.75
CA GLY A 142 -21.67 7.82 -8.51
C GLY A 142 -21.25 6.54 -7.77
N PRO A 143 -22.21 5.66 -7.47
CA PRO A 143 -21.91 4.34 -6.89
C PRO A 143 -20.94 3.55 -7.78
N LEU A 144 -19.99 2.87 -7.14
CA LEU A 144 -18.94 2.12 -7.83
C LEU A 144 -18.58 0.84 -7.08
N SER A 145 -17.88 -0.06 -7.75
CA SER A 145 -17.25 -1.24 -7.13
C SER A 145 -15.84 -1.43 -7.67
N PHE A 146 -14.94 -1.87 -6.79
CA PHE A 146 -13.58 -2.26 -7.21
C PHE A 146 -13.50 -3.73 -7.60
N TRP A 147 -14.57 -4.50 -7.42
CA TRP A 147 -14.64 -5.95 -7.69
C TRP A 147 -13.54 -6.74 -6.97
N GLN A 148 -13.11 -6.23 -5.82
CA GLN A 148 -12.17 -6.83 -4.88
C GLN A 148 -12.85 -6.91 -3.52
N ASP A 149 -12.46 -7.87 -2.68
CA ASP A 149 -12.98 -8.07 -1.31
C ASP A 149 -11.87 -8.47 -0.31
N ASP A 150 -10.62 -8.46 -0.77
CA ASP A 150 -9.47 -8.95 -0.02
C ASP A 150 -8.26 -8.00 -0.03
N LEU A 151 -8.49 -6.70 -0.28
CA LEU A 151 -7.44 -5.71 -0.27
C LEU A 151 -6.88 -5.50 1.15
N ASP A 152 -5.56 -5.47 1.26
CA ASP A 152 -4.85 -5.16 2.50
C ASP A 152 -4.84 -3.66 2.79
N LEU A 153 -4.70 -2.85 1.75
CA LEU A 153 -4.48 -1.41 1.87
C LEU A 153 -5.07 -0.68 0.66
N VAL A 154 -5.86 0.34 0.92
CA VAL A 154 -6.28 1.32 -0.09
C VAL A 154 -5.64 2.65 0.23
N LEU A 155 -5.04 3.31 -0.75
CA LEU A 155 -4.32 4.58 -0.59
C LEU A 155 -4.89 5.66 -1.50
N THR A 156 -5.02 6.86 -0.96
CA THR A 156 -5.33 8.07 -1.76
C THR A 156 -4.56 9.28 -1.22
N PHE A 157 -4.10 10.15 -2.14
CA PHE A 157 -3.23 11.26 -1.81
C PHE A 157 -3.76 12.55 -2.46
N ARG A 158 -4.32 13.46 -1.64
CA ARG A 158 -4.75 14.81 -2.03
C ARG A 158 -5.84 14.83 -3.10
N ASN A 159 -6.86 13.99 -2.97
CA ASN A 159 -7.95 13.91 -3.92
C ASN A 159 -9.34 13.92 -3.29
N VAL A 160 -9.49 13.46 -2.04
CA VAL A 160 -10.81 13.27 -1.42
C VAL A 160 -11.54 14.60 -1.27
N HIS A 161 -10.82 15.71 -1.00
CA HIS A 161 -11.38 17.06 -0.94
C HIS A 161 -11.98 17.56 -2.28
N ASN A 162 -11.63 16.92 -3.39
CA ASN A 162 -12.18 17.26 -4.72
C ASN A 162 -13.51 16.54 -5.03
N LEU A 163 -13.99 15.68 -4.13
CA LEU A 163 -15.30 15.04 -4.29
C LEU A 163 -16.38 15.83 -3.53
N ASP A 164 -17.60 15.84 -4.05
CA ASP A 164 -18.77 16.29 -3.30
C ASP A 164 -19.10 15.33 -2.14
N ALA A 165 -20.11 15.62 -1.33
CA ALA A 165 -20.43 14.79 -0.17
C ALA A 165 -20.86 13.38 -0.58
N GLU A 166 -21.75 13.27 -1.57
CA GLU A 166 -22.25 11.99 -2.06
C GLU A 166 -21.13 11.15 -2.70
N GLY A 167 -20.25 11.78 -3.50
CA GLY A 167 -19.11 11.10 -4.10
C GLY A 167 -18.12 10.57 -3.06
N ARG A 168 -17.92 11.27 -1.93
CA ARG A 168 -17.12 10.76 -0.81
C ARG A 168 -17.80 9.56 -0.14
N ASP A 169 -19.09 9.61 0.06
CA ASP A 169 -19.84 8.52 0.69
C ASP A 169 -19.82 7.26 -0.19
N ASN A 170 -20.02 7.42 -1.50
CA ASN A 170 -19.92 6.33 -2.48
C ASN A 170 -18.51 5.73 -2.52
N LEU A 171 -17.46 6.57 -2.54
CA LEU A 171 -16.07 6.11 -2.49
C LEU A 171 -15.78 5.33 -1.20
N ASN A 172 -16.19 5.86 -0.04
CA ASN A 172 -15.94 5.22 1.24
C ASN A 172 -16.68 3.87 1.36
N ALA A 173 -17.90 3.77 0.84
CA ALA A 173 -18.65 2.52 0.80
C ALA A 173 -17.91 1.46 -0.05
N ALA A 174 -17.50 1.83 -1.26
CA ALA A 174 -16.78 0.93 -2.15
C ALA A 174 -15.41 0.49 -1.57
N VAL A 175 -14.69 1.41 -0.92
CA VAL A 175 -13.42 1.08 -0.23
C VAL A 175 -13.66 0.11 0.92
N PHE A 176 -14.71 0.33 1.71
CA PHE A 176 -15.06 -0.56 2.82
C PHE A 176 -15.38 -1.98 2.34
N GLU A 177 -16.12 -2.12 1.24
CA GLU A 177 -16.44 -3.42 0.63
C GLU A 177 -15.21 -4.12 0.06
N ALA A 178 -14.25 -3.37 -0.48
CA ALA A 178 -13.05 -3.93 -1.10
C ALA A 178 -11.98 -4.36 -0.10
N LEU A 179 -11.99 -3.81 1.12
CA LEU A 179 -11.02 -4.14 2.16
C LEU A 179 -11.36 -5.47 2.83
N ARG A 180 -10.34 -6.32 3.00
CA ARG A 180 -10.48 -7.48 3.89
C ARG A 180 -10.71 -7.05 5.34
N PRO A 181 -11.23 -7.93 6.22
CA PRO A 181 -11.26 -7.65 7.66
C PRO A 181 -9.87 -7.28 8.21
N GLY A 182 -9.77 -6.09 8.83
CA GLY A 182 -8.50 -5.54 9.31
C GLY A 182 -7.62 -4.86 8.26
N GLY A 183 -8.08 -4.74 7.01
CA GLY A 183 -7.46 -3.89 5.99
C GLY A 183 -7.53 -2.40 6.34
N LEU A 184 -6.69 -1.58 5.73
CA LEU A 184 -6.55 -0.16 6.05
C LEU A 184 -6.93 0.72 4.86
N TYR A 185 -7.60 1.83 5.15
CA TYR A 185 -7.79 2.93 4.19
C TYR A 185 -6.89 4.10 4.59
N GLY A 186 -5.85 4.35 3.80
CA GLY A 186 -4.88 5.42 3.99
C GLY A 186 -5.28 6.66 3.20
N VAL A 187 -5.64 7.72 3.90
CA VAL A 187 -6.00 9.02 3.30
C VAL A 187 -4.98 10.07 3.73
N VAL A 188 -4.35 10.70 2.77
CA VAL A 188 -3.52 11.91 2.94
C VAL A 188 -4.17 13.03 2.15
N ASP A 189 -4.71 14.06 2.83
CA ASP A 189 -5.48 15.13 2.18
C ASP A 189 -5.07 16.54 2.66
#